data_1d2b3a2bbc3e09b9f26a56e472e91214
#
_entry.id   1d2b3a2bbc3e09b9f26a56e472e91214
#
_cell.length_a   1.000
_cell.length_b   1.000
_cell.length_c   1.000
_cell.angle_alpha   90.00
_cell.angle_beta   90.00
_cell.angle_gamma   90.00
#
_symmetry.space_group_name_H-M   'P 1'
#
loop_
_entity.id
_entity.type
_entity.pdbx_description
1 polymer ?
#
loop_
_entity_poly.entity_id
_entity_poly.type
_entity_poly.pdbx_seq_one_letter_code
_entity_poly.pdbx_strand_id
1 'polypeptide(L)'
;RFYDVTEGEIRIKDLPIKSYKFEDLRNMIGIVPQQATLFGGTIRENMQWGNPHATDEEIYEALELSQSKEFIDKMTEGLDTYIEQGGKNVSGGQRQRLTIARALVKKPEILILDDSASALDFATDAKLRKALSTLNMTVIIVSQRVSALMHADSIVVLSHGEVVGQGTHDMLMNTCDVYQEIVMSQMEGGQSNEE
;
A
#
# COMPACT_ATOMS: atom_id res chain seq x y z
N ARG A 1 -12.58 5.20 10.43
CA ARG A 1 -12.51 6.09 11.59
C ARG A 1 -12.60 5.22 12.83
N PHE A 2 -11.45 4.84 13.41
CA PHE A 2 -11.35 4.09 14.66
C PHE A 2 -11.19 5.05 15.85
N TYR A 3 -10.54 6.20 15.61
CA TYR A 3 -10.31 7.27 16.56
C TYR A 3 -10.74 8.60 15.93
N ASP A 4 -11.19 9.53 16.76
CA ASP A 4 -11.39 10.92 16.37
C ASP A 4 -10.15 11.74 16.76
N VAL A 5 -9.89 12.80 16.01
CA VAL A 5 -8.86 13.78 16.39
C VAL A 5 -9.28 14.52 17.66
N THR A 6 -8.35 14.83 18.55
CA THR A 6 -8.59 15.62 19.77
C THR A 6 -8.72 17.09 19.44
N GLU A 7 -7.94 17.59 18.48
CA GLU A 7 -7.98 18.95 17.98
C GLU A 7 -7.92 18.95 16.46
N GLY A 8 -8.42 20.00 15.82
CA GLY A 8 -8.49 20.09 14.37
C GLY A 8 -9.52 19.17 13.74
N GLU A 9 -9.39 18.95 12.43
CA GLU A 9 -10.27 18.06 11.67
C GLU A 9 -9.53 17.39 10.51
N ILE A 10 -10.00 16.19 10.14
CA ILE A 10 -9.57 15.49 8.90
C ILE A 10 -10.71 15.67 7.89
N ARG A 11 -10.37 16.06 6.66
CA ARG A 11 -11.31 16.27 5.56
C ARG A 11 -11.01 15.35 4.37
N ILE A 12 -12.04 14.87 3.70
CA ILE A 12 -11.97 14.19 2.42
C ILE A 12 -12.94 14.89 1.47
N LYS A 13 -12.49 15.29 0.28
CA LYS A 13 -13.30 16.06 -0.68
C LYS A 13 -13.96 17.29 -0.02
N ASP A 14 -13.17 18.04 0.74
CA ASP A 14 -13.60 19.25 1.47
C ASP A 14 -14.67 19.04 2.53
N LEU A 15 -15.08 17.82 2.82
CA LEU A 15 -16.01 17.48 3.88
C LEU A 15 -15.28 16.84 5.08
N PRO A 16 -15.62 17.26 6.32
CA PRO A 16 -15.09 16.61 7.51
C PRO A 16 -15.44 15.12 7.51
N ILE A 17 -14.47 14.25 7.87
CA ILE A 17 -14.72 12.80 7.92
C ILE A 17 -15.83 12.42 8.89
N LYS A 18 -16.14 13.29 9.87
CA LYS A 18 -17.24 13.10 10.81
C LYS A 18 -18.62 13.22 10.16
N SER A 19 -18.71 13.89 9.01
CA SER A 19 -19.96 14.07 8.25
C SER A 19 -20.33 12.86 7.39
N TYR A 20 -19.38 11.95 7.15
CA TYR A 20 -19.64 10.74 6.38
C TYR A 20 -20.27 9.64 7.23
N LYS A 21 -21.17 8.85 6.64
CA LYS A 21 -21.53 7.55 7.21
C LYS A 21 -20.30 6.64 7.22
N PHE A 22 -20.16 5.79 8.22
CA PHE A 22 -19.01 4.89 8.35
C PHE A 22 -18.82 3.99 7.13
N GLU A 23 -19.91 3.50 6.57
CA GLU A 23 -19.90 2.64 5.39
C GLU A 23 -19.34 3.37 4.17
N ASP A 24 -19.85 4.56 3.88
CA ASP A 24 -19.42 5.39 2.76
C ASP A 24 -17.93 5.75 2.89
N LEU A 25 -17.50 6.19 4.09
CA LEU A 25 -16.11 6.50 4.37
C LEU A 25 -15.18 5.29 4.16
N ARG A 26 -15.59 4.14 4.67
CA ARG A 26 -14.79 2.91 4.53
C ARG A 26 -14.75 2.39 3.10
N ASN A 27 -15.82 2.61 2.34
CA ASN A 27 -15.85 2.23 0.93
C ASN A 27 -14.90 3.05 0.06
N MET A 28 -14.65 4.30 0.42
CA MET A 28 -13.69 5.17 -0.28
C MET A 28 -12.23 4.81 0.01
N ILE A 29 -11.94 4.08 1.09
CA ILE A 29 -10.57 3.84 1.57
C ILE A 29 -10.21 2.37 1.43
N GLY A 30 -9.13 2.08 0.72
CA GLY A 30 -8.42 0.80 0.75
C GLY A 30 -7.22 0.89 1.70
N ILE A 31 -7.02 -0.12 2.54
CA ILE A 31 -5.88 -0.15 3.47
C ILE A 31 -5.13 -1.46 3.29
N VAL A 32 -3.82 -1.35 3.12
CA VAL A 32 -2.89 -2.46 3.13
C VAL A 32 -2.02 -2.33 4.38
N PRO A 33 -2.24 -3.16 5.41
CA PRO A 33 -1.48 -3.06 6.65
C PRO A 33 -0.04 -3.55 6.48
N GLN A 34 0.84 -3.15 7.37
CA GLN A 34 2.23 -3.58 7.42
C GLN A 34 2.36 -5.10 7.41
N GLN A 35 1.56 -5.79 8.21
CA GLN A 35 1.53 -7.26 8.26
C GLN A 35 0.47 -7.79 7.29
N ALA A 36 0.91 -8.34 6.17
CA ALA A 36 0.04 -8.99 5.22
C ALA A 36 -0.64 -10.21 5.83
N THR A 37 -1.96 -10.23 5.79
CA THR A 37 -2.76 -11.35 6.31
C THR A 37 -3.78 -11.79 5.26
N LEU A 38 -3.77 -13.08 4.93
CA LEU A 38 -4.79 -13.72 4.10
C LEU A 38 -5.64 -14.66 4.96
N PHE A 39 -6.88 -14.83 4.55
CA PHE A 39 -7.82 -15.74 5.20
C PHE A 39 -7.74 -17.13 4.56
N GLY A 40 -8.03 -18.18 5.33
CA GLY A 40 -8.22 -19.53 4.78
C GLY A 40 -9.39 -19.55 3.81
N GLY A 41 -9.15 -20.05 2.62
CA GLY A 41 -10.12 -20.04 1.52
C GLY A 41 -9.44 -19.86 0.17
N THR A 42 -10.18 -19.72 -0.91
CA THR A 42 -9.63 -19.52 -2.24
C THR A 42 -9.07 -18.09 -2.43
N ILE A 43 -8.27 -17.89 -3.48
CA ILE A 43 -7.84 -16.54 -3.88
C ILE A 43 -9.07 -15.68 -4.18
N ARG A 44 -10.06 -16.21 -4.89
CA ARG A 44 -11.34 -15.55 -5.17
C ARG A 44 -12.01 -15.06 -3.89
N GLU A 45 -12.19 -15.94 -2.91
CA GLU A 45 -12.78 -15.57 -1.62
C GLU A 45 -11.98 -14.50 -0.89
N ASN A 46 -10.65 -14.58 -0.95
CA ASN A 46 -9.79 -13.51 -0.39
C ASN A 46 -10.00 -12.16 -1.08
N MET A 47 -10.20 -12.13 -2.40
CA MET A 47 -10.51 -10.87 -3.12
C MET A 47 -11.92 -10.37 -2.79
N GLN A 48 -12.88 -11.26 -2.63
CA GLN A 48 -14.26 -10.92 -2.27
C GLN A 48 -14.39 -10.30 -0.85
N TRP A 49 -13.42 -10.47 0.03
CA TRP A 49 -13.35 -9.67 1.25
C TRP A 49 -13.15 -8.18 0.98
N GLY A 50 -12.56 -7.81 -0.15
CA GLY A 50 -12.46 -6.42 -0.59
C GLY A 50 -13.75 -5.91 -1.25
N ASN A 51 -14.34 -6.72 -2.13
CA ASN A 51 -15.62 -6.46 -2.80
C ASN A 51 -16.38 -7.77 -2.98
N PRO A 52 -17.45 -8.04 -2.19
CA PRO A 52 -18.21 -9.29 -2.25
C PRO A 52 -18.85 -9.59 -3.62
N HIS A 53 -19.02 -8.57 -4.45
CA HIS A 53 -19.65 -8.66 -5.77
C HIS A 53 -18.64 -8.56 -6.92
N ALA A 54 -17.34 -8.63 -6.63
CA ALA A 54 -16.30 -8.53 -7.66
C ALA A 54 -16.44 -9.66 -8.68
N THR A 55 -16.44 -9.29 -9.96
CA THR A 55 -16.38 -10.25 -11.05
C THR A 55 -14.96 -10.79 -11.21
N ASP A 56 -14.79 -11.89 -11.96
CA ASP A 56 -13.47 -12.45 -12.23
C ASP A 56 -12.58 -11.44 -12.96
N GLU A 57 -13.14 -10.67 -13.89
CA GLU A 57 -12.43 -9.63 -14.61
C GLU A 57 -11.88 -8.55 -13.66
N GLU A 58 -12.69 -8.09 -12.70
CA GLU A 58 -12.28 -7.11 -11.70
C GLU A 58 -11.22 -7.67 -10.77
N ILE A 59 -11.31 -8.94 -10.42
CA ILE A 59 -10.30 -9.64 -9.62
C ILE A 59 -8.98 -9.71 -10.41
N TYR A 60 -9.00 -10.13 -11.67
CA TYR A 60 -7.80 -10.20 -12.49
C TYR A 60 -7.18 -8.82 -12.75
N GLU A 61 -7.98 -7.76 -12.93
CA GLU A 61 -7.50 -6.38 -13.00
C GLU A 61 -6.71 -6.00 -11.73
N ALA A 62 -7.27 -6.27 -10.55
CA ALA A 62 -6.60 -6.00 -9.28
C ALA A 62 -5.33 -6.85 -9.08
N LEU A 63 -5.34 -8.11 -9.53
CA LEU A 63 -4.17 -9.00 -9.50
C LEU A 63 -3.06 -8.52 -10.44
N GLU A 64 -3.40 -7.97 -11.60
CA GLU A 64 -2.44 -7.39 -12.53
C GLU A 64 -1.81 -6.13 -11.95
N LEU A 65 -2.61 -5.20 -11.44
CA LEU A 65 -2.15 -3.98 -10.77
C LEU A 65 -1.21 -4.28 -9.60
N SER A 66 -1.53 -5.28 -8.78
CA SER A 66 -0.71 -5.71 -7.65
C SER A 66 0.51 -6.55 -8.03
N GLN A 67 0.76 -6.78 -9.31
CA GLN A 67 1.81 -7.66 -9.83
C GLN A 67 1.64 -9.14 -9.38
N SER A 68 0.40 -9.56 -9.13
CA SER A 68 0.09 -10.93 -8.69
C SER A 68 -0.24 -11.88 -9.83
N LYS A 69 -0.76 -11.35 -10.95
CA LYS A 69 -1.30 -12.15 -12.06
C LYS A 69 -0.31 -13.20 -12.56
N GLU A 70 0.97 -12.85 -12.72
CA GLU A 70 1.99 -13.76 -13.26
C GLU A 70 2.14 -15.07 -12.46
N PHE A 71 2.09 -14.99 -11.13
CA PHE A 71 2.22 -16.21 -10.32
C PHE A 71 0.88 -16.95 -10.19
N ILE A 72 -0.26 -16.24 -10.26
CA ILE A 72 -1.58 -16.86 -10.26
C ILE A 72 -1.82 -17.67 -11.55
N ASP A 73 -1.41 -17.13 -12.70
CA ASP A 73 -1.50 -17.81 -13.99
C ASP A 73 -0.68 -19.13 -14.05
N LYS A 74 0.30 -19.28 -13.17
CA LYS A 74 1.11 -20.50 -13.02
C LYS A 74 0.50 -21.52 -12.07
N MET A 75 -0.57 -21.16 -11.33
CA MET A 75 -1.28 -22.05 -10.44
C MET A 75 -2.33 -22.86 -11.19
N THR A 76 -2.40 -24.15 -10.94
CA THR A 76 -3.29 -25.08 -11.66
C THR A 76 -4.77 -24.70 -11.55
N GLU A 77 -5.17 -24.20 -10.37
CA GLU A 77 -6.57 -23.85 -10.07
C GLU A 77 -6.87 -22.35 -10.20
N GLY A 78 -5.86 -21.53 -10.62
CA GLY A 78 -6.05 -20.09 -10.82
C GLY A 78 -6.66 -19.41 -9.59
N LEU A 79 -7.79 -18.73 -9.77
CA LEU A 79 -8.51 -18.04 -8.68
C LEU A 79 -9.07 -18.97 -7.61
N ASP A 80 -9.29 -20.25 -7.95
CA ASP A 80 -9.84 -21.25 -7.02
C ASP A 80 -8.75 -21.95 -6.21
N THR A 81 -7.47 -21.58 -6.42
CA THR A 81 -6.34 -22.04 -5.60
C THR A 81 -6.57 -21.70 -4.13
N TYR A 82 -6.47 -22.72 -3.26
CA TYR A 82 -6.70 -22.58 -1.84
C TYR A 82 -5.50 -21.91 -1.14
N ILE A 83 -5.79 -20.92 -0.34
CA ILE A 83 -4.84 -20.23 0.55
C ILE A 83 -5.06 -20.70 1.98
N GLU A 84 -4.01 -21.17 2.64
CA GLU A 84 -4.07 -21.53 4.06
C GLU A 84 -4.24 -20.28 4.94
N GLN A 85 -4.79 -20.46 6.13
CA GLN A 85 -4.95 -19.40 7.13
C GLN A 85 -3.62 -18.67 7.37
N GLY A 86 -3.64 -17.36 7.18
CA GLY A 86 -2.46 -16.50 7.27
C GLY A 86 -1.55 -16.55 6.03
N GLY A 87 -1.95 -17.24 4.96
CA GLY A 87 -1.17 -17.35 3.72
C GLY A 87 0.11 -18.18 3.89
N LYS A 88 0.08 -19.27 4.68
CA LYS A 88 1.27 -20.08 4.99
C LYS A 88 1.84 -20.82 3.77
N ASN A 89 1.01 -21.10 2.79
CA ASN A 89 1.37 -21.81 1.56
C ASN A 89 1.78 -20.89 0.41
N VAL A 90 1.94 -19.58 0.67
CA VAL A 90 2.46 -18.60 -0.30
C VAL A 90 3.65 -17.84 0.29
N SER A 91 4.56 -17.35 -0.56
CA SER A 91 5.70 -16.56 -0.11
C SER A 91 5.26 -15.23 0.53
N GLY A 92 6.15 -14.60 1.32
CA GLY A 92 5.87 -13.29 1.93
C GLY A 92 5.50 -12.22 0.87
N GLY A 93 6.25 -12.15 -0.22
CA GLY A 93 5.97 -11.22 -1.32
C GLY A 93 4.67 -11.54 -2.07
N GLN A 94 4.32 -12.82 -2.28
CA GLN A 94 3.05 -13.22 -2.85
C GLN A 94 1.88 -12.84 -1.94
N ARG A 95 2.00 -13.11 -0.65
CA ARG A 95 1.00 -12.73 0.37
C ARG A 95 0.77 -11.22 0.41
N GLN A 96 1.84 -10.43 0.37
CA GLN A 96 1.77 -8.98 0.33
C GLN A 96 1.03 -8.49 -0.92
N ARG A 97 1.41 -8.99 -2.10
CA ARG A 97 0.76 -8.62 -3.36
C ARG A 97 -0.72 -8.98 -3.40
N LEU A 98 -1.10 -10.15 -2.88
CA LEU A 98 -2.51 -10.54 -2.75
C LEU A 98 -3.28 -9.62 -1.78
N THR A 99 -2.65 -9.17 -0.69
CA THR A 99 -3.26 -8.21 0.23
C THR A 99 -3.48 -6.86 -0.44
N ILE A 100 -2.53 -6.42 -1.30
CA ILE A 100 -2.67 -5.22 -2.13
C ILE A 100 -3.81 -5.40 -3.14
N ALA A 101 -3.87 -6.54 -3.85
CA ALA A 101 -4.94 -6.84 -4.79
C ALA A 101 -6.32 -6.76 -4.13
N ARG A 102 -6.47 -7.33 -2.93
CA ARG A 102 -7.70 -7.26 -2.14
C ARG A 102 -8.13 -5.83 -1.81
N ALA A 103 -7.18 -4.93 -1.56
CA ALA A 103 -7.49 -3.52 -1.34
C ALA A 103 -7.89 -2.83 -2.66
N LEU A 104 -7.27 -3.20 -3.79
CA LEU A 104 -7.51 -2.61 -5.11
C LEU A 104 -8.82 -3.08 -5.75
N VAL A 105 -9.24 -4.33 -5.53
CA VAL A 105 -10.49 -4.86 -6.11
C VAL A 105 -11.73 -4.06 -5.69
N LYS A 106 -11.62 -3.34 -4.59
CA LYS A 106 -12.63 -2.40 -4.09
C LYS A 106 -12.72 -1.12 -4.91
N LYS A 107 -11.73 -0.83 -5.78
CA LYS A 107 -11.58 0.43 -6.52
C LYS A 107 -11.65 1.67 -5.61
N PRO A 108 -10.80 1.74 -4.57
CA PRO A 108 -10.85 2.82 -3.59
C PRO A 108 -10.46 4.16 -4.21
N GLU A 109 -10.96 5.27 -3.64
CA GLU A 109 -10.51 6.61 -4.00
C GLU A 109 -9.22 7.00 -3.28
N ILE A 110 -8.98 6.40 -2.12
CA ILE A 110 -7.77 6.58 -1.30
C ILE A 110 -7.20 5.21 -0.97
N LEU A 111 -5.95 4.97 -1.32
CA LEU A 111 -5.22 3.75 -0.96
C LEU A 111 -4.14 4.10 0.06
N ILE A 112 -4.17 3.43 1.21
CA ILE A 112 -3.15 3.55 2.26
C ILE A 112 -2.28 2.30 2.23
N LEU A 113 -0.98 2.48 2.03
CA LEU A 113 0.04 1.44 2.03
C LEU A 113 0.94 1.64 3.26
N ASP A 114 0.70 0.86 4.31
CA ASP A 114 1.46 0.96 5.56
C ASP A 114 2.62 -0.03 5.55
N ASP A 115 3.83 0.48 5.27
CA ASP A 115 5.09 -0.27 5.09
C ASP A 115 4.96 -1.55 4.24
N SER A 116 4.02 -1.53 3.31
CA SER A 116 3.60 -2.69 2.54
C SER A 116 4.61 -3.12 1.47
N ALA A 117 5.62 -2.29 1.19
CA ALA A 117 6.68 -2.58 0.23
C ALA A 117 7.87 -3.35 0.84
N SER A 118 7.95 -3.47 2.18
CA SER A 118 9.09 -4.10 2.87
C SER A 118 9.30 -5.57 2.50
N ALA A 119 8.23 -6.29 2.15
CA ALA A 119 8.26 -7.70 1.72
C ALA A 119 8.44 -7.89 0.20
N LEU A 120 8.50 -6.80 -0.58
CA LEU A 120 8.66 -6.84 -2.02
C LEU A 120 10.13 -6.61 -2.43
N ASP A 121 10.56 -7.29 -3.50
CA ASP A 121 11.81 -6.94 -4.17
C ASP A 121 11.67 -5.59 -4.91
N PHE A 122 12.80 -4.93 -5.16
CA PHE A 122 12.84 -3.60 -5.75
C PHE A 122 12.15 -3.52 -7.13
N ALA A 123 12.29 -4.55 -7.96
CA ALA A 123 11.72 -4.55 -9.30
C ALA A 123 10.19 -4.66 -9.26
N THR A 124 9.67 -5.52 -8.40
CA THR A 124 8.23 -5.71 -8.18
C THR A 124 7.61 -4.44 -7.58
N ASP A 125 8.27 -3.83 -6.59
CA ASP A 125 7.80 -2.59 -5.97
C ASP A 125 7.77 -1.42 -6.97
N ALA A 126 8.79 -1.27 -7.81
CA ALA A 126 8.82 -0.25 -8.86
C ALA A 126 7.68 -0.44 -9.90
N LYS A 127 7.42 -1.70 -10.32
CA LYS A 127 6.30 -2.01 -11.23
C LYS A 127 4.95 -1.72 -10.59
N LEU A 128 4.77 -2.09 -9.32
CA LEU A 128 3.56 -1.80 -8.56
C LEU A 128 3.30 -0.29 -8.51
N ARG A 129 4.29 0.51 -8.11
CA ARG A 129 4.15 1.98 -8.07
C ARG A 129 3.82 2.59 -9.43
N LYS A 130 4.49 2.11 -10.48
CA LYS A 130 4.17 2.53 -11.84
C LYS A 130 2.73 2.18 -12.22
N ALA A 131 2.22 1.00 -11.85
CA ALA A 131 0.82 0.64 -12.08
C ALA A 131 -0.13 1.54 -11.28
N LEU A 132 0.16 1.79 -9.99
CA LEU A 132 -0.67 2.65 -9.14
C LEU A 132 -0.71 4.11 -9.64
N SER A 133 0.40 4.64 -10.17
CA SER A 133 0.46 6.02 -10.68
C SER A 133 -0.41 6.26 -11.93
N THR A 134 -0.88 5.21 -12.60
CA THR A 134 -1.82 5.32 -13.73
C THR A 134 -3.28 5.45 -13.29
N LEU A 135 -3.57 5.19 -12.01
CA LEU A 135 -4.92 5.21 -11.47
C LEU A 135 -5.27 6.60 -10.93
N ASN A 136 -6.54 6.97 -11.11
CA ASN A 136 -7.05 8.23 -10.57
C ASN A 136 -7.48 8.05 -9.10
N MET A 137 -6.49 7.92 -8.21
CA MET A 137 -6.73 7.80 -6.76
C MET A 137 -5.61 8.48 -5.96
N THR A 138 -5.90 8.83 -4.73
CA THR A 138 -4.88 9.31 -3.78
C THR A 138 -4.17 8.12 -3.14
N VAL A 139 -2.86 8.05 -3.27
CA VAL A 139 -2.05 6.99 -2.62
C VAL A 139 -1.26 7.59 -1.47
N ILE A 140 -1.47 7.07 -0.27
CA ILE A 140 -0.71 7.43 0.94
C ILE A 140 0.23 6.27 1.24
N ILE A 141 1.53 6.54 1.19
CA ILE A 141 2.57 5.53 1.45
C ILE A 141 3.25 5.88 2.77
N VAL A 142 3.18 4.97 3.73
CA VAL A 142 4.01 5.01 4.94
C VAL A 142 5.17 4.06 4.71
N SER A 143 6.39 4.57 4.76
CA SER A 143 7.58 3.75 4.54
C SER A 143 8.79 4.35 5.24
N GLN A 144 9.67 3.46 5.69
CA GLN A 144 11.01 3.82 6.13
C GLN A 144 12.00 3.91 4.97
N ARG A 145 11.66 3.35 3.79
CA ARG A 145 12.54 3.34 2.61
C ARG A 145 12.37 4.63 1.81
N VAL A 146 13.42 5.42 1.72
CA VAL A 146 13.45 6.65 0.91
C VAL A 146 13.13 6.36 -0.55
N SER A 147 13.68 5.28 -1.11
CA SER A 147 13.41 4.85 -2.50
C SER A 147 11.93 4.64 -2.78
N ALA A 148 11.12 4.37 -1.77
CA ALA A 148 9.68 4.24 -1.89
C ALA A 148 8.95 5.59 -2.01
N LEU A 149 9.56 6.67 -1.56
CA LEU A 149 8.92 7.97 -1.37
C LEU A 149 9.44 9.06 -2.32
N MET A 150 10.66 8.90 -2.86
CA MET A 150 11.35 9.97 -3.61
C MET A 150 10.61 10.48 -4.85
N HIS A 151 9.62 9.74 -5.35
CA HIS A 151 8.77 10.15 -6.49
C HIS A 151 7.36 10.58 -6.06
N ALA A 152 7.10 10.71 -4.75
CA ALA A 152 5.82 11.20 -4.27
C ALA A 152 5.66 12.70 -4.55
N ASP A 153 4.43 13.13 -4.80
CA ASP A 153 4.09 14.55 -5.01
C ASP A 153 4.36 15.38 -3.76
N SER A 154 4.21 14.78 -2.58
CA SER A 154 4.49 15.40 -1.30
C SER A 154 4.92 14.34 -0.28
N ILE A 155 6.00 14.61 0.43
CA ILE A 155 6.52 13.79 1.54
C ILE A 155 6.30 14.58 2.83
N VAL A 156 5.78 13.92 3.84
CA VAL A 156 5.65 14.47 5.20
C VAL A 156 6.64 13.73 6.10
N VAL A 157 7.56 14.47 6.72
CA VAL A 157 8.56 13.93 7.65
C VAL A 157 8.06 14.12 9.07
N LEU A 158 7.94 13.02 9.80
CA LEU A 158 7.48 13.00 11.20
C LEU A 158 8.64 12.68 12.13
N SER A 159 8.76 13.44 13.19
CA SER A 159 9.69 13.18 14.31
C SER A 159 8.97 13.40 15.63
N HIS A 160 8.98 12.41 16.52
CA HIS A 160 8.31 12.47 17.83
C HIS A 160 6.83 12.90 17.79
N GLY A 161 6.13 12.56 16.71
CA GLY A 161 4.72 12.90 16.50
C GLY A 161 4.48 14.31 15.91
N GLU A 162 5.53 15.06 15.62
CA GLU A 162 5.45 16.39 15.00
C GLU A 162 5.89 16.36 13.54
N VAL A 163 5.30 17.22 12.71
CA VAL A 163 5.72 17.42 11.33
C VAL A 163 6.96 18.32 11.32
N VAL A 164 8.12 17.76 10.97
CA VAL A 164 9.39 18.47 10.91
C VAL A 164 9.80 18.89 9.51
N GLY A 165 9.11 18.35 8.48
CA GLY A 165 9.33 18.74 7.08
C GLY A 165 8.17 18.29 6.20
N GLN A 166 7.89 19.06 5.15
CA GLN A 166 6.92 18.73 4.12
C GLN A 166 7.36 19.29 2.77
N GLY A 167 7.32 18.48 1.72
CA GLY A 167 7.67 18.89 0.37
C GLY A 167 8.04 17.72 -0.52
N THR A 168 8.62 18.00 -1.67
CA THR A 168 9.20 16.98 -2.55
C THR A 168 10.53 16.47 -2.00
N HIS A 169 11.04 15.37 -2.54
CA HIS A 169 12.36 14.84 -2.21
C HIS A 169 13.45 15.93 -2.30
N ASP A 170 13.51 16.62 -3.44
CA ASP A 170 14.53 17.64 -3.67
C ASP A 170 14.42 18.83 -2.71
N MET A 171 13.21 19.26 -2.36
CA MET A 171 13.01 20.31 -1.36
C MET A 171 13.50 19.86 0.01
N LEU A 172 13.12 18.67 0.46
CA LEU A 172 13.48 18.15 1.77
C LEU A 172 14.97 17.87 1.89
N MET A 173 15.63 17.45 0.82
CA MET A 173 17.10 17.32 0.76
C MET A 173 17.84 18.65 0.97
N ASN A 174 17.19 19.78 0.75
CA ASN A 174 17.78 21.12 0.94
C ASN A 174 17.30 21.85 2.21
N THR A 175 16.20 21.38 2.84
CA THR A 175 15.53 22.17 3.89
C THR A 175 15.21 21.39 5.16
N CYS A 176 15.43 20.06 5.20
CA CYS A 176 15.06 19.22 6.35
C CYS A 176 16.22 18.31 6.76
N ASP A 177 16.94 18.68 7.80
CA ASP A 177 18.09 17.92 8.31
C ASP A 177 17.72 16.48 8.69
N VAL A 178 16.56 16.29 9.31
CA VAL A 178 16.04 14.94 9.67
C VAL A 178 15.85 14.07 8.42
N TYR A 179 15.34 14.64 7.32
CA TYR A 179 15.18 13.89 6.08
C TYR A 179 16.52 13.54 5.45
N GLN A 180 17.48 14.47 5.46
CA GLN A 180 18.85 14.23 4.98
C GLN A 180 19.51 13.08 5.75
N GLU A 181 19.42 13.08 7.08
CA GLU A 181 19.96 12.01 7.93
C GLU A 181 19.37 10.64 7.56
N ILE A 182 18.04 10.57 7.36
CA ILE A 182 17.37 9.33 6.92
C ILE A 182 17.91 8.86 5.57
N VAL A 183 18.04 9.75 4.59
CA VAL A 183 18.57 9.43 3.26
C VAL A 183 20.00 8.93 3.35
N MET A 184 20.89 9.65 4.06
CA MET A 184 22.31 9.30 4.21
C MET A 184 22.49 7.95 4.89
N SER A 185 21.74 7.66 5.97
CA SER A 185 21.82 6.38 6.67
C SER A 185 21.47 5.18 5.78
N GLN A 186 20.57 5.36 4.79
CA GLN A 186 20.20 4.29 3.86
C GLN A 186 21.19 4.14 2.70
N MET A 187 21.88 5.21 2.30
CA MET A 187 22.94 5.15 1.30
C MET A 187 24.18 4.42 1.84
N GLU A 188 24.58 4.70 3.08
CA GLU A 188 25.71 4.04 3.74
C GLU A 188 25.43 2.57 4.03
N GLY A 189 24.23 2.20 4.45
CA GLY A 189 23.82 0.81 4.69
C GLY A 189 23.71 -0.04 3.41
N GLY A 190 23.57 0.57 2.24
CA GLY A 190 23.54 -0.11 0.94
C GLY A 190 24.92 -0.53 0.43
N GLN A 191 25.99 0.13 0.86
CA GLN A 191 27.36 -0.18 0.42
C GLN A 191 28.04 -1.32 1.20
N SER A 192 27.53 -1.66 2.38
CA SER A 192 28.11 -2.72 3.24
C SER A 192 27.62 -4.14 2.93
N ASN A 193 26.73 -4.34 1.95
CA ASN A 193 26.20 -5.66 1.56
C ASN A 193 26.75 -6.18 0.22
N GLU A 194 27.75 -5.53 -0.38
CA GLU A 194 28.39 -5.96 -1.63
C GLU A 194 29.85 -6.47 -1.45
N GLU A 195 30.26 -6.81 -0.22
CA GLU A 195 31.53 -7.51 0.03
C GLU A 195 31.34 -8.98 0.40
#